data_b13e48aa6a16f50ed8add10a2d68374c
#
_entry.id   b13e48aa6a16f50ed8add10a2d68374c
#
_cell.length_a   1.000
_cell.length_b   1.000
_cell.length_c   1.000
_cell.angle_alpha   90.00
_cell.angle_beta   90.00
_cell.angle_gamma   90.00
#
_symmetry.space_group_name_H-M   'P 1'
#
loop_
_entity.id
_entity.type
_entity.pdbx_description
1 polymer ?
#
loop_
_entity_poly.entity_id
_entity_poly.type
_entity_poly.pdbx_seq_one_letter_code
_entity_poly.pdbx_strand_id
1 'polypeptide(L)'
;MDVVVVACRDEVPGWLERVARTKVAKLGRFAPVLERAEVRLSRRTTGNARTDQVCEVRVSGHGHMLRARAAAPDGLAAVDLVIDKLEHQVERLKGKVISRTHPRRSRSGARR
;
A
#
# COMPACT_ATOMS: atom_id res chain seq x y z
N MET A 1 -9.59 7.25 -7.02
CA MET A 1 -8.19 6.83 -7.25
C MET A 1 -8.15 5.75 -8.30
N ASP A 2 -7.29 5.90 -9.28
CA ASP A 2 -7.13 4.88 -10.31
C ASP A 2 -6.22 3.78 -9.80
N VAL A 3 -6.68 2.55 -9.86
CA VAL A 3 -5.89 1.41 -9.38
C VAL A 3 -5.58 0.50 -10.56
N VAL A 4 -4.30 0.26 -10.78
CA VAL A 4 -3.83 -0.66 -11.82
C VAL A 4 -3.21 -1.87 -11.11
N VAL A 5 -3.64 -3.07 -11.48
CA VAL A 5 -3.09 -4.28 -10.90
C VAL A 5 -2.30 -5.03 -11.96
N VAL A 6 -1.05 -5.36 -11.65
CA VAL A 6 -0.19 -6.13 -12.52
C VAL A 6 0.09 -7.46 -11.82
N ALA A 7 -0.27 -8.56 -12.47
CA ALA A 7 -0.09 -9.87 -11.88
C ALA A 7 0.10 -10.91 -12.97
N CYS A 8 0.91 -11.92 -12.68
CA CYS A 8 1.08 -13.03 -13.59
C CYS A 8 -0.10 -13.99 -13.39
N ARG A 9 -0.90 -14.20 -14.42
CA ARG A 9 -2.11 -15.02 -14.30
C ARG A 9 -1.83 -16.44 -13.87
N ASP A 10 -0.68 -16.97 -14.23
CA ASP A 10 -0.35 -18.34 -13.85
C ASP A 10 0.05 -18.46 -12.38
N GLU A 11 0.36 -17.34 -11.75
CA GLU A 11 0.84 -17.33 -10.36
C GLU A 11 -0.15 -16.73 -9.38
N VAL A 12 -1.08 -15.93 -9.84
CA VAL A 12 -1.97 -15.16 -8.98
C VAL A 12 -3.41 -15.39 -9.39
N PRO A 13 -4.26 -15.89 -8.50
CA PRO A 13 -5.67 -16.10 -8.85
C PRO A 13 -6.40 -14.78 -9.04
N GLY A 14 -7.37 -14.79 -9.95
CA GLY A 14 -8.11 -13.58 -10.27
C GLY A 14 -8.85 -12.96 -9.08
N TRP A 15 -9.32 -13.80 -8.15
CA TRP A 15 -10.02 -13.27 -6.99
C TRP A 15 -9.08 -12.42 -6.12
N LEU A 16 -7.79 -12.77 -6.08
CA LEU A 16 -6.84 -12.00 -5.29
C LEU A 16 -6.59 -10.64 -5.92
N GLU A 17 -6.54 -10.56 -7.24
CA GLU A 17 -6.42 -9.28 -7.93
C GLU A 17 -7.60 -8.39 -7.59
N ARG A 18 -8.81 -8.94 -7.58
CA ARG A 18 -10.01 -8.16 -7.27
C ARG A 18 -10.00 -7.67 -5.82
N VAL A 19 -9.62 -8.52 -4.90
CA VAL A 19 -9.54 -8.15 -3.49
C VAL A 19 -8.50 -7.06 -3.29
N ALA A 20 -7.33 -7.22 -3.90
CA ALA A 20 -6.26 -6.22 -3.78
C ALA A 20 -6.72 -4.87 -4.33
N ARG A 21 -7.37 -4.87 -5.48
CA ARG A 21 -7.90 -3.65 -6.09
C ARG A 21 -8.88 -2.95 -5.16
N THR A 22 -9.80 -3.70 -4.58
CA THR A 22 -10.80 -3.15 -3.69
C THR A 22 -10.18 -2.55 -2.44
N LYS A 23 -9.25 -3.28 -1.83
CA LYS A 23 -8.61 -2.81 -0.60
C LYS A 23 -7.76 -1.57 -0.84
N VAL A 24 -7.02 -1.54 -1.93
CA VAL A 24 -6.17 -0.39 -2.26
C VAL A 24 -7.04 0.83 -2.59
N ALA A 25 -8.13 0.62 -3.33
CA ALA A 25 -9.01 1.72 -3.67
C ALA A 25 -9.60 2.42 -2.45
N LYS A 26 -9.80 1.69 -1.35
CA LYS A 26 -10.31 2.27 -0.13
C LYS A 26 -9.37 3.31 0.48
N LEU A 27 -8.07 3.17 0.23
CA LEU A 27 -7.11 4.15 0.74
C LEU A 27 -7.36 5.54 0.17
N GLY A 28 -7.84 5.60 -1.06
CA GLY A 28 -8.13 6.90 -1.69
C GLY A 28 -9.23 7.67 -1.00
N ARG A 29 -10.10 6.98 -0.26
CA ARG A 29 -11.16 7.65 0.48
C ARG A 29 -10.62 8.38 1.70
N PHE A 30 -9.52 7.88 2.26
CA PHE A 30 -8.94 8.49 3.45
C PHE A 30 -7.89 9.54 3.09
N ALA A 31 -7.38 9.51 1.87
CA ALA A 31 -6.36 10.45 1.43
C ALA A 31 -6.66 10.88 -0.02
N PRO A 32 -7.61 11.81 -0.22
CA PRO A 32 -7.99 12.22 -1.58
C PRO A 32 -6.86 12.83 -2.39
N VAL A 33 -5.78 13.24 -1.75
CA VAL A 33 -4.63 13.77 -2.47
C VAL A 33 -3.95 12.66 -3.27
N LEU A 34 -4.16 11.40 -2.92
CA LEU A 34 -3.58 10.28 -3.66
C LEU A 34 -4.51 9.91 -4.80
N GLU A 35 -3.99 9.90 -6.02
CA GLU A 35 -4.82 9.76 -7.22
C GLU A 35 -4.60 8.46 -7.97
N ARG A 36 -3.47 7.81 -7.78
CA ARG A 36 -3.14 6.64 -8.57
C ARG A 36 -2.42 5.61 -7.72
N ALA A 37 -2.74 4.34 -7.95
CA ALA A 37 -2.05 3.24 -7.28
C ALA A 37 -1.68 2.18 -8.30
N GLU A 38 -0.49 1.62 -8.15
CA GLU A 38 -0.03 0.48 -8.93
C GLU A 38 0.21 -0.66 -7.97
N VAL A 39 -0.45 -1.79 -8.20
CA VAL A 39 -0.35 -2.97 -7.37
C VAL A 39 0.35 -4.05 -8.17
N ARG A 40 1.40 -4.64 -7.61
CA ARG A 40 2.09 -5.76 -8.23
C ARG A 40 1.97 -6.97 -7.34
N LEU A 41 1.45 -8.04 -7.92
CA LEU A 41 1.30 -9.31 -7.23
C LEU A 41 2.19 -10.32 -7.93
N SER A 42 3.02 -11.01 -7.18
CA SER A 42 3.93 -12.00 -7.74
C SER A 42 4.19 -13.11 -6.74
N ARG A 43 4.97 -14.07 -7.16
CA ARG A 43 5.32 -15.19 -6.35
C ARG A 43 6.84 -15.34 -6.33
N ARG A 44 7.39 -15.69 -5.21
CA ARG A 44 8.82 -15.83 -5.06
C ARG A 44 9.14 -17.14 -4.37
N THR A 45 10.08 -17.90 -4.92
CA THR A 45 10.53 -19.14 -4.32
C THR A 45 11.89 -18.89 -3.68
N THR A 46 12.03 -19.23 -2.40
CA THR A 46 13.28 -19.04 -1.70
C THR A 46 14.16 -20.27 -1.87
N GLY A 47 15.40 -20.19 -1.41
CA GLY A 47 16.34 -21.28 -1.51
C GLY A 47 15.92 -22.56 -0.79
N ASN A 48 14.95 -22.49 0.12
CA ASN A 48 14.42 -23.66 0.80
C ASN A 48 13.19 -24.22 0.10
N ALA A 49 12.97 -23.87 -1.13
CA ALA A 49 11.82 -24.26 -1.92
C ALA A 49 10.50 -23.73 -1.34
N ARG A 50 10.58 -22.80 -0.40
CA ARG A 50 9.38 -22.15 0.12
C ARG A 50 8.93 -21.10 -0.87
N THR A 51 7.63 -21.06 -1.15
CA THR A 51 7.05 -20.10 -2.05
C THR A 51 6.22 -19.09 -1.27
N ASP A 52 6.55 -17.82 -1.45
CA ASP A 52 5.80 -16.74 -0.84
C ASP A 52 5.06 -15.95 -1.91
N GLN A 53 3.92 -15.41 -1.53
CA GLN A 53 3.21 -14.43 -2.34
C GLN A 53 3.75 -13.05 -1.97
N VAL A 54 4.03 -12.23 -2.98
CA VAL A 54 4.59 -10.90 -2.77
C VAL A 54 3.59 -9.87 -3.28
N CYS A 55 3.31 -8.87 -2.46
CA CYS A 55 2.47 -7.75 -2.85
C CYS A 55 3.28 -6.47 -2.71
N GLU A 56 3.30 -5.67 -3.76
CA GLU A 56 3.98 -4.39 -3.73
C GLU A 56 3.01 -3.34 -4.25
N VAL A 57 2.86 -2.24 -3.53
CA VAL A 57 1.93 -1.18 -3.91
C VAL A 57 2.65 0.15 -3.88
N ARG A 58 2.44 0.94 -4.92
CA ARG A 58 2.95 2.28 -5.03
C ARG A 58 1.78 3.21 -5.26
N VAL A 59 1.59 4.21 -4.40
CA VAL A 59 0.47 5.13 -4.48
C VAL A 59 1.01 6.55 -4.62
N SER A 60 0.45 7.33 -5.53
CA SER A 60 0.96 8.67 -5.78
C SER A 60 -0.15 9.66 -6.07
N GLY A 61 0.16 10.94 -5.89
CA GLY A 61 -0.73 12.05 -6.21
C GLY A 61 -0.19 13.34 -5.63
N HIS A 62 -0.32 14.42 -6.39
CA HIS A 62 0.05 15.76 -5.94
C HIS A 62 1.45 15.86 -5.31
N GLY A 63 2.41 15.19 -5.92
CA GLY A 63 3.78 15.23 -5.43
C GLY A 63 4.10 14.30 -4.29
N HIS A 64 3.11 13.54 -3.82
CA HIS A 64 3.33 12.57 -2.75
C HIS A 64 3.46 11.18 -3.33
N MET A 65 4.28 10.35 -2.71
CA MET A 65 4.42 8.95 -3.09
C MET A 65 4.52 8.10 -1.84
N LEU A 66 3.68 7.06 -1.78
CA LEU A 66 3.74 6.06 -0.73
C LEU A 66 4.05 4.72 -1.36
N ARG A 67 4.76 3.89 -0.64
CA ARG A 67 5.17 2.59 -1.15
C ARG A 67 5.21 1.58 -0.02
N ALA A 68 4.74 0.39 -0.27
CA ALA A 68 4.84 -0.70 0.69
C ALA A 68 4.99 -2.02 -0.04
N ARG A 69 5.64 -2.96 0.60
CA ARG A 69 5.88 -4.29 0.06
C ARG A 69 5.83 -5.29 1.19
N ALA A 70 5.25 -6.43 0.93
CA ALA A 70 5.21 -7.52 1.91
C ALA A 70 5.17 -8.86 1.20
N ALA A 71 5.67 -9.87 1.87
CA ALA A 71 5.64 -11.24 1.40
C ALA A 71 5.07 -12.12 2.49
N ALA A 72 4.28 -13.12 2.10
CA ALA A 72 3.69 -14.06 3.04
C ALA A 72 3.34 -15.34 2.29
N PRO A 73 3.23 -16.47 2.97
CA PRO A 73 2.85 -17.71 2.29
C PRO A 73 1.49 -17.63 1.61
N ASP A 74 0.61 -16.80 2.12
CA ASP A 74 -0.74 -16.61 1.60
C ASP A 74 -0.86 -15.23 0.97
N GLY A 75 -1.41 -15.17 -0.24
CA GLY A 75 -1.55 -13.90 -0.96
C GLY A 75 -2.41 -12.89 -0.26
N LEU A 76 -3.51 -13.32 0.37
CA LEU A 76 -4.37 -12.39 1.09
C LEU A 76 -3.61 -11.78 2.28
N ALA A 77 -2.82 -12.59 2.98
CA ALA A 77 -2.01 -12.09 4.09
C ALA A 77 -1.00 -11.06 3.60
N ALA A 78 -0.37 -11.29 2.44
CA ALA A 78 0.58 -10.33 1.88
C ALA A 78 -0.12 -9.00 1.56
N VAL A 79 -1.30 -9.07 0.97
CA VAL A 79 -2.08 -7.87 0.66
C VAL A 79 -2.44 -7.11 1.94
N ASP A 80 -2.91 -7.83 2.95
CA ASP A 80 -3.31 -7.20 4.20
C ASP A 80 -2.13 -6.53 4.91
N LEU A 81 -0.94 -7.14 4.86
CA LEU A 81 0.24 -6.53 5.43
C LEU A 81 0.62 -5.23 4.71
N VAL A 82 0.50 -5.21 3.39
CA VAL A 82 0.80 -4.01 2.62
C VAL A 82 -0.21 -2.91 2.93
N ILE A 83 -1.49 -3.25 3.01
CA ILE A 83 -2.52 -2.27 3.33
C ILE A 83 -2.25 -1.65 4.70
N ASP A 84 -1.88 -2.47 5.68
CA ASP A 84 -1.56 -2.00 7.02
C ASP A 84 -0.41 -0.98 6.98
N LYS A 85 0.64 -1.30 6.24
CA LYS A 85 1.78 -0.38 6.10
C LYS A 85 1.37 0.92 5.42
N LEU A 86 0.53 0.82 4.39
CA LEU A 86 0.07 2.02 3.68
C LEU A 86 -0.83 2.88 4.54
N GLU A 87 -1.67 2.26 5.36
CA GLU A 87 -2.53 3.01 6.27
C GLU A 87 -1.70 3.85 7.25
N HIS A 88 -0.61 3.29 7.76
CA HIS A 88 0.28 4.04 8.64
C HIS A 88 0.94 5.20 7.89
N GLN A 89 1.32 4.99 6.64
CA GLN A 89 1.91 6.05 5.83
C GLN A 89 0.88 7.14 5.51
N VAL A 90 -0.37 6.74 5.26
CA VAL A 90 -1.44 7.70 5.00
C VAL A 90 -1.68 8.57 6.25
N GLU A 91 -1.68 7.97 7.43
CA GLU A 91 -1.84 8.72 8.66
C GLU A 91 -0.72 9.75 8.84
N ARG A 92 0.51 9.36 8.54
CA ARG A 92 1.63 10.30 8.61
C ARG A 92 1.49 11.41 7.57
N LEU A 93 1.01 11.07 6.38
CA LEU A 93 0.78 12.07 5.35
C LEU A 93 -0.27 13.07 5.80
N LYS A 94 -1.36 12.61 6.38
CA LYS A 94 -2.40 13.49 6.92
C LYS A 94 -1.85 14.37 8.03
N GLY A 95 -1.02 13.82 8.88
CA GLY A 95 -0.38 14.58 9.94
C GLY A 95 0.49 15.71 9.40
N LYS A 96 1.23 15.46 8.33
CA LYS A 96 2.05 16.49 7.71
C LYS A 96 1.19 17.59 7.11
N VAL A 97 0.08 17.24 6.47
CA VAL A 97 -0.80 18.24 5.90
C VAL A 97 -1.42 19.09 7.00
N ILE A 98 -1.84 18.46 8.08
CA ILE A 98 -2.38 19.19 9.23
C ILE A 98 -1.33 20.08 9.86
N SER A 99 -0.09 19.62 9.97
CA SER A 99 0.99 20.39 10.55
C SER A 99 1.30 21.63 9.75
N ARG A 100 1.17 21.59 8.44
CA ARG A 100 1.35 22.79 7.63
C ARG A 100 0.29 23.83 7.93
N THR A 101 -0.93 23.38 8.24
CA THR A 101 -2.02 24.28 8.56
C THR A 101 -1.92 24.77 9.99
N HIS A 102 -1.35 23.99 10.89
CA HIS A 102 -1.23 24.32 12.32
C HIS A 102 0.20 24.15 12.77
N PRO A 103 1.11 25.04 12.37
CA PRO A 103 2.54 24.84 12.60
C PRO A 103 2.95 24.63 14.05
N ARG A 104 2.28 25.25 14.99
CA ARG A 104 2.70 25.11 16.36
C ARG A 104 2.53 23.72 16.90
N ARG A 105 1.81 22.86 16.22
CA ARG A 105 1.65 21.51 16.68
C ARG A 105 2.77 20.61 16.26
N SER A 106 3.56 21.05 15.36
CA SER A 106 4.54 20.18 14.80
C SER A 106 5.61 19.77 15.75
N ARG A 107 5.81 20.50 16.83
CA ARG A 107 6.81 20.11 17.65
C ARG A 107 6.56 19.01 18.46
N SER A 108 5.56 18.73 18.80
CA SER A 108 5.41 17.70 19.69
C SER A 108 5.71 16.44 19.15
N GLY A 109 5.67 15.98 18.82
CA GLY A 109 5.81 14.79 18.46
C GLY A 109 7.01 14.45 18.16
N ALA A 110 7.14 14.85 18.20
CA ALA A 110 7.99 14.57 17.76
C ALA A 110 9.11 14.30 18.34
N ARG A 111 8.80 14.28 18.87
CA ARG A 111 9.55 14.14 19.20
C ARG A 111 9.95 13.38 19.53
N ARG A 112 9.86 13.16 19.67
CA ARG A 112 10.06 12.66 19.88
C ARG A 112 10.23 12.09 19.79
#